data_9b97d41503228d9c6e0ac528919ce46d
#
_entry.id   9b97d41503228d9c6e0ac528919ce46d
#
_cell.length_a   1.000
_cell.length_b   1.000
_cell.length_c   1.000
_cell.angle_alpha   90.00
_cell.angle_beta   90.00
_cell.angle_gamma   90.00
#
_symmetry.space_group_name_H-M   'P 1'
#
loop_
_entity.id
_entity.type
_entity.pdbx_description
1 polymer ?
#
loop_
_entity_poly.entity_id
_entity_poly.type
_entity_poly.pdbx_seq_one_letter_code
_entity_poly.pdbx_strand_id
1 'polypeptide(L)'
;MKAFRNLRLIGIALGFLTLIGMAGFHFIEGWPWFDGFYMVITTFTTIGYQEVHPLSRAGRVFNVALILAGVSLVLLSIGFLTQALLEFELRSFFGRRRMERDIGRLSDHYIICGAGRVGRSAARELARRPVPFLVIEQNEAKAAHHSGEWLTLIGDATQEATLREAHIERARGLVAATTTDATNLYIVLTARGLNPGLKIIARASEEDAEKHLLTAGADSVVSPYLFAGQRIAQSFLRPHVVSFLDTATTHLGMDLEIGEICVGRDSSFAGKTIETSRIRQDRGVIILAIKREQGMRFNPSPEDRIEPGDYLIAMGEPSQLRQLEQMASSQV
;
A
#
# COMPACT_ATOMS: atom_id res chain seq x y z
N MET A 1 19.24 -9.97 -1.80
CA MET A 1 20.17 -9.40 -2.82
C MET A 1 21.63 -9.85 -2.64
N LYS A 2 22.17 -9.98 -1.42
CA LYS A 2 23.57 -10.42 -1.21
C LYS A 2 23.80 -11.89 -1.63
N ALA A 3 22.88 -12.81 -1.31
CA ALA A 3 22.99 -14.24 -1.64
C ALA A 3 23.02 -14.48 -3.17
N PHE A 4 22.17 -13.84 -3.94
CA PHE A 4 22.18 -13.95 -5.41
C PHE A 4 23.46 -13.38 -6.05
N ARG A 5 24.03 -12.31 -5.48
CA ARG A 5 25.31 -11.77 -5.94
C ARG A 5 26.46 -12.75 -5.71
N ASN A 6 26.48 -13.38 -4.53
CA ASN A 6 27.50 -14.36 -4.17
C ASN A 6 27.38 -15.63 -5.06
N LEU A 7 26.15 -16.11 -5.30
CA LEU A 7 25.91 -17.26 -6.17
C LEU A 7 26.37 -16.99 -7.62
N ARG A 8 26.15 -15.79 -8.15
CA ARG A 8 26.64 -15.38 -9.47
C ARG A 8 28.17 -15.34 -9.52
N LEU A 9 28.83 -14.81 -8.48
CA LEU A 9 30.29 -14.79 -8.40
C LEU A 9 30.90 -16.20 -8.36
N ILE A 10 30.27 -17.12 -7.60
CA ILE A 10 30.71 -18.52 -7.54
C ILE A 10 30.51 -19.21 -8.88
N GLY A 11 29.40 -18.97 -9.57
CA GLY A 11 29.18 -19.51 -10.92
C GLY A 11 30.24 -19.05 -11.91
N ILE A 12 30.66 -17.78 -11.86
CA ILE A 12 31.74 -17.23 -12.66
C ILE A 12 33.09 -17.89 -12.30
N ALA A 13 33.36 -18.06 -11.00
CA ALA A 13 34.57 -18.70 -10.50
C ALA A 13 34.67 -20.18 -10.91
N LEU A 14 33.55 -20.93 -10.87
CA LEU A 14 33.46 -22.30 -11.35
C LEU A 14 33.71 -22.39 -12.86
N GLY A 15 33.12 -21.50 -13.66
CA GLY A 15 33.37 -21.42 -15.11
C GLY A 15 34.84 -21.14 -15.42
N PHE A 16 35.43 -20.18 -14.69
CA PHE A 16 36.84 -19.86 -14.84
C PHE A 16 37.76 -21.03 -14.44
N LEU A 17 37.45 -21.70 -13.32
CA LEU A 17 38.22 -22.88 -12.88
C LEU A 17 38.06 -24.06 -13.85
N THR A 18 36.91 -24.21 -14.49
CA THR A 18 36.70 -25.20 -15.57
C THR A 18 37.58 -24.90 -16.75
N LEU A 19 37.71 -23.65 -17.18
CA LEU A 19 38.60 -23.25 -18.28
C LEU A 19 40.08 -23.51 -17.93
N ILE A 20 40.51 -23.20 -16.69
CA ILE A 20 41.84 -23.51 -16.18
C ILE A 20 42.08 -25.01 -16.19
N GLY A 21 41.13 -25.82 -15.75
CA GLY A 21 41.22 -27.27 -15.74
C GLY A 21 41.38 -27.86 -17.12
N MET A 22 40.55 -27.41 -18.07
CA MET A 22 40.66 -27.82 -19.50
C MET A 22 42.04 -27.47 -20.09
N ALA A 23 42.48 -26.23 -19.89
CA ALA A 23 43.78 -25.76 -20.38
C ALA A 23 44.94 -26.53 -19.73
N GLY A 24 44.84 -26.77 -18.41
CA GLY A 24 45.84 -27.53 -17.68
C GLY A 24 46.03 -28.95 -18.23
N PHE A 25 44.94 -29.70 -18.42
CA PHE A 25 45.03 -31.06 -19.02
C PHE A 25 45.51 -31.01 -20.46
N HIS A 26 45.14 -30.02 -21.25
CA HIS A 26 45.61 -29.87 -22.61
C HIS A 26 47.12 -29.58 -22.68
N PHE A 27 47.63 -28.63 -21.88
CA PHE A 27 49.05 -28.24 -21.96
C PHE A 27 50.01 -29.14 -21.17
N ILE A 28 49.51 -29.78 -20.07
CA ILE A 28 50.39 -30.65 -19.24
C ILE A 28 50.41 -32.09 -19.81
N GLU A 29 49.24 -32.61 -20.22
CA GLU A 29 49.07 -34.00 -20.62
C GLU A 29 48.88 -34.19 -22.14
N GLY A 30 48.71 -33.09 -22.91
CA GLY A 30 48.45 -33.13 -24.33
C GLY A 30 47.07 -33.65 -24.73
N TRP A 31 46.12 -33.65 -23.81
CA TRP A 31 44.78 -34.20 -24.04
C TRP A 31 43.94 -33.31 -24.99
N PRO A 32 42.99 -33.91 -25.75
CA PRO A 32 41.97 -33.14 -26.45
C PRO A 32 41.17 -32.24 -25.49
N TRP A 33 40.78 -31.07 -25.96
CA TRP A 33 40.02 -30.10 -25.14
C TRP A 33 38.75 -30.69 -24.50
N PHE A 34 38.07 -31.57 -25.23
CA PHE A 34 36.83 -32.19 -24.73
C PHE A 34 37.12 -33.18 -23.61
N ASP A 35 38.22 -33.96 -23.68
CA ASP A 35 38.58 -34.90 -22.63
C ASP A 35 38.98 -34.20 -21.34
N GLY A 36 39.71 -33.08 -21.47
CA GLY A 36 39.97 -32.18 -20.33
C GLY A 36 38.72 -31.61 -19.73
N PHE A 37 37.77 -31.16 -20.54
CA PHE A 37 36.48 -30.69 -20.08
C PHE A 37 35.70 -31.81 -19.33
N TYR A 38 35.60 -32.97 -19.93
CA TYR A 38 34.90 -34.12 -19.33
C TYR A 38 35.50 -34.49 -17.96
N MET A 39 36.84 -34.53 -17.87
CA MET A 39 37.55 -34.82 -16.63
C MET A 39 37.24 -33.78 -15.54
N VAL A 40 37.24 -32.49 -15.90
CA VAL A 40 36.89 -31.40 -14.93
C VAL A 40 35.47 -31.53 -14.45
N ILE A 41 34.51 -31.75 -15.36
CA ILE A 41 33.07 -31.83 -14.98
C ILE A 41 32.83 -33.05 -14.09
N THR A 42 33.36 -34.23 -14.44
CA THR A 42 33.20 -35.45 -13.62
C THR A 42 33.86 -35.32 -12.25
N THR A 43 34.94 -34.54 -12.16
CA THR A 43 35.60 -34.22 -10.89
C THR A 43 34.77 -33.24 -10.05
N PHE A 44 34.29 -32.15 -10.62
CA PHE A 44 33.53 -31.12 -9.88
C PHE A 44 32.15 -31.61 -9.45
N THR A 45 31.53 -32.47 -10.28
CA THR A 45 30.25 -33.11 -9.91
C THR A 45 30.41 -34.27 -8.92
N THR A 46 31.66 -34.56 -8.50
CA THR A 46 32.01 -35.66 -7.59
C THR A 46 31.61 -37.06 -8.09
N ILE A 47 31.43 -37.23 -9.40
CA ILE A 47 31.10 -38.54 -10.03
C ILE A 47 32.30 -39.46 -10.02
N GLY A 48 33.47 -38.96 -10.46
CA GLY A 48 34.77 -39.62 -10.30
C GLY A 48 34.86 -41.02 -10.85
N TYR A 49 34.47 -41.25 -12.13
CA TYR A 49 34.49 -42.59 -12.69
C TYR A 49 35.92 -43.17 -12.71
N GLN A 50 36.83 -42.56 -13.45
CA GLN A 50 38.26 -42.86 -13.50
C GLN A 50 38.99 -41.79 -14.33
N GLU A 51 40.31 -41.82 -14.35
CA GLU A 51 41.11 -40.96 -15.22
C GLU A 51 40.80 -41.26 -16.71
N VAL A 52 40.49 -40.23 -17.50
CA VAL A 52 40.15 -40.39 -18.94
C VAL A 52 41.34 -40.99 -19.69
N HIS A 53 42.54 -40.56 -19.35
CA HIS A 53 43.82 -41.11 -19.78
C HIS A 53 44.78 -41.16 -18.59
N PRO A 54 45.84 -42.04 -18.62
CA PRO A 54 46.82 -42.11 -17.53
C PRO A 54 47.51 -40.75 -17.33
N LEU A 55 47.54 -40.26 -16.09
CA LEU A 55 48.14 -38.99 -15.70
C LEU A 55 49.65 -39.15 -15.41
N SER A 56 50.44 -38.21 -15.90
CA SER A 56 51.84 -38.02 -15.48
C SER A 56 51.89 -37.58 -13.98
N ARG A 57 53.09 -37.54 -13.40
CA ARG A 57 53.30 -37.00 -12.04
C ARG A 57 52.85 -35.54 -11.95
N ALA A 58 53.14 -34.71 -12.96
CA ALA A 58 52.76 -33.33 -13.05
C ALA A 58 51.23 -33.17 -13.13
N GLY A 59 50.58 -33.98 -14.00
CA GLY A 59 49.12 -34.01 -14.13
C GLY A 59 48.40 -34.43 -12.87
N ARG A 60 48.96 -35.41 -12.12
CA ARG A 60 48.36 -35.80 -10.82
C ARG A 60 48.41 -34.68 -9.78
N VAL A 61 49.55 -33.96 -9.69
CA VAL A 61 49.65 -32.79 -8.76
C VAL A 61 48.66 -31.71 -9.15
N PHE A 62 48.58 -31.40 -10.46
CA PHE A 62 47.60 -30.46 -11.00
C PHE A 62 46.16 -30.89 -10.69
N ASN A 63 45.84 -32.17 -10.93
CA ASN A 63 44.51 -32.71 -10.67
C ASN A 63 44.15 -32.62 -9.18
N VAL A 64 45.06 -32.92 -8.25
CA VAL A 64 44.84 -32.77 -6.81
C VAL A 64 44.49 -31.32 -6.46
N ALA A 65 45.27 -30.35 -6.99
CA ALA A 65 44.98 -28.92 -6.75
C ALA A 65 43.60 -28.51 -7.31
N LEU A 66 43.27 -29.02 -8.52
CA LEU A 66 41.97 -28.77 -9.17
C LEU A 66 40.81 -29.36 -8.38
N ILE A 67 40.94 -30.61 -7.85
CA ILE A 67 39.95 -31.26 -6.99
C ILE A 67 39.70 -30.42 -5.74
N LEU A 68 40.78 -30.05 -5.03
CA LEU A 68 40.62 -29.27 -3.79
C LEU A 68 39.93 -27.92 -4.05
N ALA A 69 40.32 -27.21 -5.09
CA ALA A 69 39.71 -25.92 -5.42
C ALA A 69 38.27 -26.10 -5.91
N GLY A 70 38.01 -27.02 -6.84
CA GLY A 70 36.72 -27.23 -7.48
C GLY A 70 35.67 -27.77 -6.49
N VAL A 71 35.99 -28.81 -5.74
CA VAL A 71 35.08 -29.40 -4.77
C VAL A 71 34.74 -28.37 -3.65
N SER A 72 35.76 -27.64 -3.18
CA SER A 72 35.50 -26.55 -2.20
C SER A 72 34.51 -25.51 -2.72
N LEU A 73 34.68 -25.12 -4.00
CA LEU A 73 33.80 -24.11 -4.63
C LEU A 73 32.37 -24.66 -4.81
N VAL A 74 32.22 -25.93 -5.16
CA VAL A 74 30.90 -26.59 -5.26
C VAL A 74 30.22 -26.69 -3.90
N LEU A 75 30.94 -27.11 -2.85
CA LEU A 75 30.38 -27.16 -1.49
C LEU A 75 29.93 -25.76 -0.99
N LEU A 76 30.73 -24.73 -1.26
CA LEU A 76 30.35 -23.35 -0.96
C LEU A 76 29.10 -22.93 -1.73
N SER A 77 28.98 -23.34 -3.00
CA SER A 77 27.79 -23.07 -3.83
C SER A 77 26.52 -23.68 -3.23
N ILE A 78 26.60 -24.94 -2.80
CA ILE A 78 25.48 -25.62 -2.10
C ILE A 78 25.11 -24.90 -0.80
N GLY A 79 26.11 -24.49 0.01
CA GLY A 79 25.89 -23.73 1.23
C GLY A 79 25.15 -22.40 0.99
N PHE A 80 25.58 -21.62 -0.01
CA PHE A 80 24.91 -20.37 -0.37
C PHE A 80 23.51 -20.57 -0.95
N LEU A 81 23.30 -21.65 -1.72
CA LEU A 81 21.98 -22.00 -2.25
C LEU A 81 21.01 -22.35 -1.09
N THR A 82 21.46 -23.18 -0.17
CA THR A 82 20.67 -23.55 1.03
C THR A 82 20.36 -22.31 1.88
N GLN A 83 21.34 -21.42 2.09
CA GLN A 83 21.13 -20.18 2.80
C GLN A 83 20.11 -19.28 2.09
N ALA A 84 20.18 -19.17 0.76
CA ALA A 84 19.25 -18.36 -0.02
C ALA A 84 17.80 -18.87 0.10
N LEU A 85 17.60 -20.20 0.07
CA LEU A 85 16.30 -20.84 0.24
C LEU A 85 15.76 -20.60 1.66
N LEU A 86 16.59 -20.79 2.68
CA LEU A 86 16.20 -20.54 4.09
C LEU A 86 15.88 -19.06 4.35
N GLU A 87 16.66 -18.13 3.81
CA GLU A 87 16.38 -16.69 3.95
C GLU A 87 15.02 -16.31 3.32
N PHE A 88 14.66 -16.93 2.20
CA PHE A 88 13.39 -16.69 1.55
C PHE A 88 12.20 -17.18 2.39
N GLU A 89 12.26 -18.39 2.92
CA GLU A 89 11.21 -18.95 3.78
C GLU A 89 11.10 -18.23 5.12
N LEU A 90 12.21 -17.92 5.77
CA LEU A 90 12.22 -17.23 7.06
C LEU A 90 11.67 -15.81 6.96
N ARG A 91 11.98 -15.07 5.90
CA ARG A 91 11.43 -13.73 5.70
C ARG A 91 9.91 -13.75 5.56
N SER A 92 9.35 -14.69 4.83
CA SER A 92 7.89 -14.83 4.67
C SER A 92 7.23 -15.18 6.01
N PHE A 93 7.81 -16.09 6.79
CA PHE A 93 7.27 -16.54 8.06
C PHE A 93 7.33 -15.47 9.17
N PHE A 94 8.47 -14.78 9.33
CA PHE A 94 8.61 -13.71 10.32
C PHE A 94 7.83 -12.44 9.93
N GLY A 95 7.73 -12.16 8.63
CA GLY A 95 6.91 -11.06 8.10
C GLY A 95 5.43 -11.24 8.46
N ARG A 96 4.91 -12.45 8.29
CA ARG A 96 3.51 -12.78 8.60
C ARG A 96 3.20 -12.66 10.09
N ARG A 97 4.03 -13.22 10.98
CA ARG A 97 3.84 -13.12 12.45
C ARG A 97 3.95 -11.67 12.98
N ARG A 98 4.77 -10.84 12.35
CA ARG A 98 4.86 -9.42 12.71
C ARG A 98 3.58 -8.71 12.26
N MET A 99 3.13 -8.95 11.04
CA MET A 99 1.90 -8.40 10.49
C MET A 99 0.68 -8.77 11.32
N GLU A 100 0.51 -10.04 11.69
CA GLU A 100 -0.57 -10.51 12.57
C GLU A 100 -0.57 -9.78 13.92
N ARG A 101 0.60 -9.54 14.52
CA ARG A 101 0.73 -8.77 15.77
C ARG A 101 0.36 -7.30 15.58
N ASP A 102 0.76 -6.69 14.46
CA ASP A 102 0.50 -5.29 14.17
C ASP A 102 -0.99 -5.09 13.87
N ILE A 103 -1.63 -6.03 13.13
CA ILE A 103 -3.08 -6.07 12.91
C ILE A 103 -3.81 -6.23 14.26
N GLY A 104 -3.35 -7.13 15.14
CA GLY A 104 -3.95 -7.39 16.45
C GLY A 104 -4.01 -6.17 17.36
N ARG A 105 -3.18 -5.16 17.13
CA ARG A 105 -3.13 -3.90 17.90
C ARG A 105 -4.02 -2.80 17.33
N LEU A 106 -4.59 -3.00 16.12
CA LEU A 106 -5.43 -1.99 15.49
C LEU A 106 -6.73 -1.78 16.26
N SER A 107 -7.07 -0.53 16.46
CA SER A 107 -8.36 -0.05 16.97
C SER A 107 -8.64 1.33 16.37
N ASP A 108 -9.90 1.69 16.22
CA ASP A 108 -10.34 2.97 15.61
C ASP A 108 -9.70 3.19 14.22
N HIS A 109 -9.51 2.11 13.46
CA HIS A 109 -8.81 2.07 12.19
C HIS A 109 -9.78 1.95 11.01
N TYR A 110 -9.26 2.17 9.81
CA TYR A 110 -10.00 1.98 8.56
C TYR A 110 -9.59 0.67 7.88
N ILE A 111 -10.56 0.00 7.28
CA ILE A 111 -10.35 -1.23 6.49
C ILE A 111 -10.63 -0.90 5.02
N ILE A 112 -9.68 -1.22 4.14
CA ILE A 112 -9.84 -1.06 2.69
C ILE A 112 -9.89 -2.45 2.06
N CYS A 113 -11.04 -2.85 1.53
CA CYS A 113 -11.23 -4.12 0.84
C CYS A 113 -10.92 -3.97 -0.65
N GLY A 114 -9.79 -4.54 -1.07
CA GLY A 114 -9.28 -4.53 -2.44
C GLY A 114 -8.16 -3.53 -2.68
N ALA A 115 -6.96 -4.02 -3.09
CA ALA A 115 -5.81 -3.21 -3.50
C ALA A 115 -5.82 -2.88 -5.00
N GLY A 116 -7.01 -2.69 -5.58
CA GLY A 116 -7.20 -2.22 -6.95
C GLY A 116 -6.86 -0.73 -7.11
N ARG A 117 -7.14 -0.14 -8.26
CA ARG A 117 -6.88 1.29 -8.55
C ARG A 117 -7.50 2.23 -7.52
N VAL A 118 -8.76 2.03 -7.17
CA VAL A 118 -9.49 2.87 -6.21
C VAL A 118 -9.00 2.64 -4.79
N GLY A 119 -8.88 1.38 -4.34
CA GLY A 119 -8.42 1.06 -2.99
C GLY A 119 -7.00 1.55 -2.73
N ARG A 120 -6.08 1.42 -3.69
CA ARG A 120 -4.72 1.97 -3.58
C ARG A 120 -4.71 3.50 -3.52
N SER A 121 -5.59 4.16 -4.27
CA SER A 121 -5.70 5.62 -4.20
C SER A 121 -6.17 6.06 -2.82
N ALA A 122 -7.19 5.38 -2.26
CA ALA A 122 -7.67 5.63 -0.91
C ALA A 122 -6.59 5.34 0.16
N ALA A 123 -5.86 4.21 0.03
CA ALA A 123 -4.78 3.86 0.94
C ALA A 123 -3.66 4.91 0.96
N ARG A 124 -3.24 5.40 -0.22
CA ARG A 124 -2.22 6.47 -0.31
C ARG A 124 -2.66 7.77 0.33
N GLU A 125 -3.94 8.11 0.20
CA GLU A 125 -4.46 9.33 0.81
C GLU A 125 -4.55 9.21 2.33
N LEU A 126 -4.98 8.04 2.85
CA LEU A 126 -4.96 7.76 4.29
C LEU A 126 -3.53 7.72 4.85
N ALA A 127 -2.57 7.18 4.10
CA ALA A 127 -1.17 7.12 4.51
C ALA A 127 -0.51 8.51 4.68
N ARG A 128 -1.06 9.56 4.07
CA ARG A 128 -0.61 10.95 4.28
C ARG A 128 -1.06 11.54 5.60
N ARG A 129 -1.98 10.89 6.29
CA ARG A 129 -2.56 11.34 7.54
C ARG A 129 -2.20 10.37 8.68
N PRO A 130 -2.12 10.83 9.93
CA PRO A 130 -1.79 9.96 11.07
C PRO A 130 -3.00 9.11 11.49
N VAL A 131 -3.59 8.37 10.55
CA VAL A 131 -4.73 7.49 10.82
C VAL A 131 -4.35 6.04 10.55
N PRO A 132 -4.65 5.10 11.47
CA PRO A 132 -4.36 3.70 11.27
C PRO A 132 -5.31 3.11 10.22
N PHE A 133 -4.77 2.27 9.32
CA PHE A 133 -5.59 1.55 8.35
C PHE A 133 -4.95 0.22 7.95
N LEU A 134 -5.78 -0.65 7.41
CA LEU A 134 -5.45 -1.99 6.92
C LEU A 134 -6.03 -2.17 5.52
N VAL A 135 -5.28 -2.82 4.63
CA VAL A 135 -5.77 -3.23 3.31
C VAL A 135 -5.98 -4.73 3.29
N ILE A 136 -7.14 -5.20 2.80
CA ILE A 136 -7.41 -6.62 2.54
C ILE A 136 -7.31 -6.85 1.04
N GLU A 137 -6.46 -7.77 0.60
CA GLU A 137 -6.30 -8.13 -0.81
C GLU A 137 -6.21 -9.65 -0.95
N GLN A 138 -7.03 -10.21 -1.85
CA GLN A 138 -7.08 -11.66 -2.08
C GLN A 138 -5.89 -12.17 -2.91
N ASN A 139 -5.37 -11.35 -3.81
CA ASN A 139 -4.27 -11.72 -4.70
C ASN A 139 -2.92 -11.44 -4.04
N GLU A 140 -2.19 -12.53 -3.69
CA GLU A 140 -0.88 -12.43 -3.05
C GLU A 140 0.15 -11.62 -3.84
N ALA A 141 0.15 -11.73 -5.18
CA ALA A 141 1.08 -10.97 -6.02
C ALA A 141 0.80 -9.46 -5.97
N LYS A 142 -0.47 -9.04 -5.90
CA LYS A 142 -0.84 -7.64 -5.71
C LYS A 142 -0.51 -7.16 -4.29
N ALA A 143 -0.74 -7.99 -3.28
CA ALA A 143 -0.38 -7.69 -1.90
C ALA A 143 1.13 -7.52 -1.74
N ALA A 144 1.93 -8.42 -2.33
CA ALA A 144 3.39 -8.38 -2.30
C ALA A 144 3.97 -7.11 -2.96
N HIS A 145 3.31 -6.56 -3.98
CA HIS A 145 3.74 -5.33 -4.67
C HIS A 145 3.71 -4.09 -3.76
N HIS A 146 2.92 -4.15 -2.68
CA HIS A 146 2.77 -3.09 -1.69
C HIS A 146 3.28 -3.46 -0.31
N SER A 147 3.99 -4.61 -0.20
CA SER A 147 4.54 -5.05 1.08
C SER A 147 5.57 -4.04 1.60
N GLY A 148 5.26 -3.46 2.77
CA GLY A 148 6.09 -2.43 3.41
C GLY A 148 5.61 -0.99 3.22
N GLU A 149 4.63 -0.71 2.34
CA GLU A 149 3.99 0.62 2.24
C GLU A 149 2.91 0.79 3.32
N TRP A 150 2.11 -0.26 3.56
CA TRP A 150 1.04 -0.30 4.58
C TRP A 150 0.78 -1.72 5.05
N LEU A 151 0.01 -1.86 6.14
CA LEU A 151 -0.45 -3.16 6.64
C LEU A 151 -1.41 -3.78 5.62
N THR A 152 -1.14 -5.03 5.21
CA THR A 152 -1.96 -5.74 4.23
C THR A 152 -2.29 -7.14 4.71
N LEU A 153 -3.56 -7.43 4.89
CA LEU A 153 -4.07 -8.77 5.16
C LEU A 153 -4.35 -9.50 3.84
N ILE A 154 -3.73 -10.65 3.63
CA ILE A 154 -4.00 -11.48 2.46
C ILE A 154 -5.23 -12.34 2.77
N GLY A 155 -6.34 -12.10 2.06
CA GLY A 155 -7.58 -12.82 2.28
C GLY A 155 -8.72 -12.32 1.41
N ASP A 156 -9.80 -13.09 1.43
CA ASP A 156 -11.04 -12.74 0.75
C ASP A 156 -11.93 -11.91 1.68
N ALA A 157 -12.11 -10.63 1.37
CA ALA A 157 -12.92 -9.71 2.16
C ALA A 157 -14.43 -10.05 2.19
N THR A 158 -14.89 -10.98 1.36
CA THR A 158 -16.27 -11.49 1.43
C THR A 158 -16.46 -12.47 2.59
N GLN A 159 -15.36 -13.05 3.09
CA GLN A 159 -15.41 -14.02 4.19
C GLN A 159 -15.47 -13.31 5.55
N GLU A 160 -16.43 -13.70 6.37
CA GLU A 160 -16.57 -13.19 7.72
C GLU A 160 -15.29 -13.37 8.57
N ALA A 161 -14.62 -14.52 8.43
CA ALA A 161 -13.37 -14.80 9.12
C ALA A 161 -12.28 -13.77 8.81
N THR A 162 -12.14 -13.36 7.55
CA THR A 162 -11.16 -12.35 7.12
C THR A 162 -11.46 -10.97 7.71
N LEU A 163 -12.74 -10.57 7.74
CA LEU A 163 -13.16 -9.30 8.33
C LEU A 163 -12.96 -9.30 9.86
N ARG A 164 -13.19 -10.43 10.53
CA ARG A 164 -12.89 -10.57 11.98
C ARG A 164 -11.39 -10.53 12.25
N GLU A 165 -10.57 -11.16 11.41
CA GLU A 165 -9.11 -11.06 11.50
C GLU A 165 -8.63 -9.61 11.30
N ALA A 166 -9.33 -8.84 10.47
CA ALA A 166 -9.12 -7.41 10.31
C ALA A 166 -9.67 -6.56 11.47
N HIS A 167 -10.22 -7.16 12.51
CA HIS A 167 -10.84 -6.53 13.69
C HIS A 167 -11.95 -5.53 13.35
N ILE A 168 -12.86 -5.93 12.47
CA ILE A 168 -13.97 -5.09 12.00
C ILE A 168 -14.83 -4.53 13.14
N GLU A 169 -14.95 -5.28 14.25
CA GLU A 169 -15.73 -4.86 15.43
C GLU A 169 -15.16 -3.61 16.10
N ARG A 170 -13.85 -3.36 15.92
CA ARG A 170 -13.12 -2.20 16.47
C ARG A 170 -12.76 -1.17 15.41
N ALA A 171 -13.17 -1.40 14.17
CA ALA A 171 -12.88 -0.50 13.07
C ALA A 171 -13.82 0.72 13.12
N ARG A 172 -13.28 1.86 12.69
CA ARG A 172 -14.03 3.12 12.53
C ARG A 172 -14.77 3.19 11.19
N GLY A 173 -14.22 2.57 10.15
CA GLY A 173 -14.84 2.58 8.84
C GLY A 173 -14.27 1.52 7.90
N LEU A 174 -15.03 1.21 6.86
CA LEU A 174 -14.66 0.25 5.83
C LEU A 174 -14.95 0.82 4.43
N VAL A 175 -14.03 0.57 3.52
CA VAL A 175 -14.18 0.88 2.09
C VAL A 175 -14.24 -0.42 1.30
N ALA A 176 -15.38 -0.73 0.67
CA ALA A 176 -15.52 -1.84 -0.26
C ALA A 176 -15.16 -1.36 -1.68
N ALA A 177 -13.94 -1.67 -2.14
CA ALA A 177 -13.38 -1.18 -3.40
C ALA A 177 -12.77 -2.30 -4.26
N THR A 178 -13.42 -3.47 -4.28
CA THR A 178 -13.02 -4.62 -5.09
C THR A 178 -13.39 -4.44 -6.57
N THR A 179 -13.15 -5.46 -7.38
CA THR A 179 -13.28 -5.35 -8.84
C THR A 179 -14.73 -5.33 -9.30
N THR A 180 -15.67 -6.00 -8.60
CA THR A 180 -17.07 -6.14 -9.01
C THR A 180 -18.02 -5.58 -7.98
N ASP A 181 -19.16 -5.06 -8.43
CA ASP A 181 -20.19 -4.50 -7.57
C ASP A 181 -20.87 -5.60 -6.73
N ALA A 182 -21.02 -6.81 -7.27
CA ALA A 182 -21.53 -7.97 -6.54
C ALA A 182 -20.63 -8.33 -5.33
N THR A 183 -19.31 -8.32 -5.52
CA THR A 183 -18.36 -8.55 -4.42
C THR A 183 -18.45 -7.44 -3.38
N ASN A 184 -18.54 -6.17 -3.83
CA ASN A 184 -18.69 -5.05 -2.91
C ASN A 184 -20.00 -5.11 -2.11
N LEU A 185 -21.09 -5.51 -2.77
CA LEU A 185 -22.39 -5.73 -2.12
C LEU A 185 -22.30 -6.77 -0.99
N TYR A 186 -21.65 -7.90 -1.28
CA TYR A 186 -21.48 -8.96 -0.30
C TYR A 186 -20.62 -8.50 0.89
N ILE A 187 -19.54 -7.76 0.63
CA ILE A 187 -18.69 -7.17 1.68
C ILE A 187 -19.50 -6.22 2.55
N VAL A 188 -20.32 -5.34 1.96
CA VAL A 188 -21.18 -4.40 2.69
C VAL A 188 -22.15 -5.13 3.61
N LEU A 189 -22.86 -6.14 3.09
CA LEU A 189 -23.79 -6.95 3.87
C LEU A 189 -23.11 -7.64 5.07
N THR A 190 -21.98 -8.30 4.81
CA THR A 190 -21.22 -8.99 5.85
C THR A 190 -20.68 -8.00 6.89
N ALA A 191 -20.10 -6.89 6.43
CA ALA A 191 -19.54 -5.86 7.31
C ALA A 191 -20.60 -5.22 8.21
N ARG A 192 -21.78 -4.88 7.65
CA ARG A 192 -22.90 -4.30 8.40
C ARG A 192 -23.45 -5.29 9.42
N GLY A 193 -23.50 -6.60 9.08
CA GLY A 193 -23.90 -7.65 10.02
C GLY A 193 -22.93 -7.81 11.18
N LEU A 194 -21.62 -7.65 10.96
CA LEU A 194 -20.58 -7.78 11.99
C LEU A 194 -20.46 -6.52 12.88
N ASN A 195 -20.63 -5.34 12.30
CA ASN A 195 -20.55 -4.07 13.02
C ASN A 195 -21.64 -3.11 12.52
N PRO A 196 -22.79 -3.06 13.20
CA PRO A 196 -23.91 -2.20 12.83
C PRO A 196 -23.59 -0.70 12.81
N GLY A 197 -22.63 -0.26 13.64
CA GLY A 197 -22.22 1.16 13.74
C GLY A 197 -21.07 1.56 12.80
N LEU A 198 -20.55 0.63 12.00
CA LEU A 198 -19.42 0.87 11.12
C LEU A 198 -19.78 1.85 10.00
N LYS A 199 -18.92 2.84 9.73
CA LYS A 199 -19.09 3.69 8.54
C LYS A 199 -18.61 2.95 7.31
N ILE A 200 -19.50 2.67 6.36
CA ILE A 200 -19.21 1.87 5.17
C ILE A 200 -19.32 2.73 3.92
N ILE A 201 -18.24 2.81 3.16
CA ILE A 201 -18.21 3.43 1.84
C ILE A 201 -18.00 2.32 0.80
N ALA A 202 -18.86 2.26 -0.23
CA ALA A 202 -18.74 1.27 -1.27
C ALA A 202 -18.44 1.91 -2.62
N ARG A 203 -17.66 1.21 -3.45
CA ARG A 203 -17.48 1.56 -4.85
C ARG A 203 -18.55 0.90 -5.68
N ALA A 204 -19.22 1.68 -6.54
CA ALA A 204 -20.05 1.19 -7.63
C ALA A 204 -19.36 1.42 -8.98
N SER A 205 -19.51 0.46 -9.89
CA SER A 205 -19.11 0.61 -11.30
C SER A 205 -20.28 1.07 -12.15
N GLU A 206 -21.48 0.54 -11.85
CA GLU A 206 -22.73 0.82 -12.56
C GLU A 206 -23.66 1.67 -11.69
N GLU A 207 -24.49 2.49 -12.32
CA GLU A 207 -25.41 3.41 -11.64
C GLU A 207 -26.49 2.65 -10.83
N ASP A 208 -26.98 1.54 -11.34
CA ASP A 208 -27.98 0.71 -10.67
C ASP A 208 -27.41 0.04 -9.40
N ALA A 209 -26.12 -0.24 -9.36
CA ALA A 209 -25.46 -0.85 -8.20
C ALA A 209 -25.47 0.07 -6.97
N GLU A 210 -25.52 1.39 -7.16
CA GLU A 210 -25.56 2.37 -6.06
C GLU A 210 -26.72 2.13 -5.11
N LYS A 211 -27.94 1.96 -5.69
CA LYS A 211 -29.17 1.72 -4.88
C LYS A 211 -29.05 0.42 -4.09
N HIS A 212 -28.51 -0.63 -4.71
CA HIS A 212 -28.34 -1.93 -4.04
C HIS A 212 -27.33 -1.83 -2.89
N LEU A 213 -26.23 -1.14 -3.10
CA LEU A 213 -25.19 -0.95 -2.07
C LEU A 213 -25.71 -0.12 -0.87
N LEU A 214 -26.48 0.94 -1.14
CA LEU A 214 -27.13 1.73 -0.08
C LEU A 214 -28.17 0.88 0.69
N THR A 215 -28.97 0.12 -0.01
CA THR A 215 -29.96 -0.79 0.61
C THR A 215 -29.29 -1.89 1.44
N ALA A 216 -28.13 -2.36 1.03
CA ALA A 216 -27.33 -3.34 1.77
C ALA A 216 -26.68 -2.77 3.04
N GLY A 217 -26.72 -1.45 3.24
CA GLY A 217 -26.22 -0.78 4.43
C GLY A 217 -24.93 0.00 4.24
N ALA A 218 -24.53 0.34 3.01
CA ALA A 218 -23.49 1.34 2.80
C ALA A 218 -24.01 2.72 3.19
N ASP A 219 -23.19 3.51 3.90
CA ASP A 219 -23.53 4.90 4.26
C ASP A 219 -23.32 5.86 3.09
N SER A 220 -22.42 5.48 2.17
CA SER A 220 -22.14 6.26 0.97
C SER A 220 -21.62 5.36 -0.13
N VAL A 221 -21.91 5.72 -1.38
CA VAL A 221 -21.43 5.03 -2.56
C VAL A 221 -20.67 6.02 -3.44
N VAL A 222 -19.54 5.57 -3.96
CA VAL A 222 -18.70 6.33 -4.88
C VAL A 222 -18.63 5.61 -6.21
N SER A 223 -19.03 6.29 -7.30
CA SER A 223 -18.99 5.79 -8.67
C SER A 223 -17.86 6.51 -9.43
N PRO A 224 -16.61 5.97 -9.44
CA PRO A 224 -15.44 6.66 -9.98
C PRO A 224 -15.57 7.02 -11.46
N TYR A 225 -16.24 6.16 -12.24
CA TYR A 225 -16.39 6.38 -13.68
C TYR A 225 -17.41 7.49 -13.99
N LEU A 226 -18.53 7.52 -13.26
CA LEU A 226 -19.51 8.60 -13.37
C LEU A 226 -18.89 9.94 -12.96
N PHE A 227 -18.21 9.97 -11.82
CA PHE A 227 -17.52 11.15 -11.34
C PHE A 227 -16.45 11.64 -12.33
N ALA A 228 -15.63 10.74 -12.88
CA ALA A 228 -14.62 11.09 -13.87
C ALA A 228 -15.26 11.61 -15.16
N GLY A 229 -16.33 10.99 -15.65
CA GLY A 229 -17.06 11.44 -16.82
C GLY A 229 -17.64 12.83 -16.65
N GLN A 230 -18.31 13.09 -15.53
CA GLN A 230 -18.83 14.43 -15.20
C GLN A 230 -17.70 15.46 -15.10
N ARG A 231 -16.57 15.10 -14.49
CA ARG A 231 -15.39 15.98 -14.35
C ARG A 231 -14.81 16.35 -15.70
N ILE A 232 -14.67 15.38 -16.62
CA ILE A 232 -14.21 15.62 -17.99
C ILE A 232 -15.15 16.59 -18.72
N ALA A 233 -16.48 16.35 -18.67
CA ALA A 233 -17.44 17.23 -19.28
C ALA A 233 -17.38 18.66 -18.72
N GLN A 234 -17.30 18.80 -17.39
CA GLN A 234 -17.16 20.11 -16.73
C GLN A 234 -15.86 20.84 -17.13
N SER A 235 -14.77 20.09 -17.34
CA SER A 235 -13.48 20.68 -17.77
C SER A 235 -13.58 21.34 -19.15
N PHE A 236 -14.45 20.85 -20.03
CA PHE A 236 -14.76 21.50 -21.31
C PHE A 236 -15.73 22.66 -21.16
N LEU A 237 -16.80 22.47 -20.37
CA LEU A 237 -17.87 23.47 -20.27
C LEU A 237 -17.52 24.65 -19.35
N ARG A 238 -16.74 24.42 -18.29
CA ARG A 238 -16.44 25.40 -17.25
C ARG A 238 -14.99 25.28 -16.76
N PRO A 239 -13.97 25.45 -17.62
CA PRO A 239 -12.57 25.18 -17.31
C PRO A 239 -12.06 25.99 -16.10
N HIS A 240 -12.47 27.26 -15.97
CA HIS A 240 -12.04 28.11 -14.86
C HIS A 240 -12.63 27.70 -13.51
N VAL A 241 -13.88 27.19 -13.49
CA VAL A 241 -14.50 26.65 -12.27
C VAL A 241 -13.79 25.38 -11.83
N VAL A 242 -13.48 24.49 -12.78
CA VAL A 242 -12.74 23.25 -12.52
C VAL A 242 -11.35 23.56 -11.97
N SER A 243 -10.61 24.49 -12.60
CA SER A 243 -9.30 24.93 -12.13
C SER A 243 -9.36 25.54 -10.73
N PHE A 244 -10.36 26.37 -10.43
CA PHE A 244 -10.56 26.96 -9.11
C PHE A 244 -10.81 25.87 -8.04
N LEU A 245 -11.70 24.90 -8.31
CA LEU A 245 -11.98 23.81 -7.38
C LEU A 245 -10.75 22.92 -7.16
N ASP A 246 -9.98 22.62 -8.22
CA ASP A 246 -8.73 21.85 -8.09
C ASP A 246 -7.73 22.56 -7.21
N THR A 247 -7.58 23.87 -7.40
CA THR A 247 -6.72 24.70 -6.58
C THR A 247 -7.18 24.72 -5.12
N ALA A 248 -8.47 24.88 -4.88
CA ALA A 248 -9.04 24.98 -3.52
C ALA A 248 -9.07 23.65 -2.76
N THR A 249 -9.04 22.49 -3.46
CA THR A 249 -9.13 21.16 -2.82
C THR A 249 -7.82 20.37 -2.82
N THR A 250 -6.84 20.78 -3.61
CA THR A 250 -5.56 20.07 -3.73
C THR A 250 -4.45 20.90 -3.07
N HIS A 251 -3.78 20.35 -2.07
CA HIS A 251 -2.67 20.97 -1.34
C HIS A 251 -1.41 21.24 -2.20
N LEU A 252 -1.54 21.44 -3.50
CA LEU A 252 -0.45 21.71 -4.42
C LEU A 252 -0.18 23.22 -4.53
N GLY A 253 0.34 23.79 -3.44
CA GLY A 253 1.13 25.03 -3.55
C GLY A 253 0.38 26.34 -3.73
N MET A 254 -0.91 26.43 -3.40
CA MET A 254 -1.61 27.71 -3.24
C MET A 254 -2.10 27.89 -1.80
N ASP A 255 -2.13 29.16 -1.37
CA ASP A 255 -2.41 29.59 -0.01
C ASP A 255 -3.90 29.49 0.40
N LEU A 256 -4.72 28.67 -0.28
CA LEU A 256 -6.16 28.57 -0.03
C LEU A 256 -6.58 27.10 0.18
N GLU A 257 -7.33 26.84 1.24
CA GLU A 257 -7.91 25.54 1.61
C GLU A 257 -9.39 25.72 1.98
N ILE A 258 -10.19 24.65 1.74
CA ILE A 258 -11.55 24.56 2.27
C ILE A 258 -11.50 23.65 3.47
N GLY A 259 -11.85 24.16 4.65
CA GLY A 259 -11.91 23.45 5.92
C GLY A 259 -13.32 23.29 6.46
N GLU A 260 -13.50 22.28 7.31
CA GLU A 260 -14.71 22.04 8.09
C GLU A 260 -14.39 22.29 9.56
N ILE A 261 -15.09 23.23 10.19
CA ILE A 261 -14.81 23.70 11.55
C ILE A 261 -16.07 23.50 12.41
N CYS A 262 -15.96 22.64 13.42
CA CYS A 262 -17.05 22.41 14.38
C CYS A 262 -17.08 23.50 15.44
N VAL A 263 -18.25 24.10 15.66
CA VAL A 263 -18.46 25.15 16.67
C VAL A 263 -18.78 24.51 18.02
N GLY A 264 -17.86 24.62 18.96
CA GLY A 264 -18.03 24.16 20.34
C GLY A 264 -19.01 25.04 21.12
N ARG A 265 -19.50 24.55 22.26
CA ARG A 265 -20.42 25.29 23.13
C ARG A 265 -19.79 26.56 23.69
N ASP A 266 -18.51 26.51 24.03
CA ASP A 266 -17.76 27.63 24.60
C ASP A 266 -16.98 28.41 23.55
N SER A 267 -17.29 28.20 22.27
CA SER A 267 -16.69 28.90 21.16
C SER A 267 -16.94 30.41 21.25
N SER A 268 -15.88 31.19 20.93
CA SER A 268 -16.03 32.66 20.86
C SER A 268 -17.01 33.13 19.78
N PHE A 269 -17.46 32.26 18.91
CA PHE A 269 -18.39 32.50 17.79
C PHE A 269 -19.82 32.06 18.13
N ALA A 270 -20.03 31.22 19.14
CA ALA A 270 -21.33 30.71 19.50
C ALA A 270 -22.31 31.83 19.88
N GLY A 271 -23.50 31.82 19.29
CA GLY A 271 -24.53 32.84 19.47
C GLY A 271 -24.36 34.15 18.72
N LYS A 272 -23.19 34.37 18.06
CA LYS A 272 -22.96 35.54 17.20
C LYS A 272 -23.53 35.35 15.80
N THR A 273 -23.84 36.45 15.12
CA THR A 273 -24.15 36.41 13.70
C THR A 273 -22.84 36.33 12.86
N ILE A 274 -22.94 35.96 11.60
CA ILE A 274 -21.80 35.96 10.68
C ILE A 274 -21.14 37.35 10.69
N GLU A 275 -21.90 38.41 10.65
CA GLU A 275 -21.40 39.80 10.69
C GLU A 275 -20.68 40.11 12.00
N THR A 276 -21.34 39.84 13.15
CA THR A 276 -20.78 40.17 14.47
C THR A 276 -19.61 39.25 14.86
N SER A 277 -19.47 38.09 14.24
CA SER A 277 -18.32 37.20 14.41
C SER A 277 -17.01 37.78 13.82
N ARG A 278 -17.12 38.68 12.83
CA ARG A 278 -16.04 39.35 12.13
C ARG A 278 -14.99 38.40 11.53
N ILE A 279 -15.35 37.12 11.30
CA ILE A 279 -14.44 36.06 10.81
C ILE A 279 -13.78 36.53 9.50
N ARG A 280 -14.54 37.11 8.57
CA ARG A 280 -14.02 37.59 7.29
C ARG A 280 -13.07 38.77 7.45
N GLN A 281 -13.44 39.76 8.28
CA GLN A 281 -12.69 41.00 8.45
C GLN A 281 -11.38 40.80 9.22
N ASP A 282 -11.43 40.00 10.30
CA ASP A 282 -10.31 39.87 11.23
C ASP A 282 -9.39 38.69 10.86
N ARG A 283 -9.87 37.71 10.06
CA ARG A 283 -9.16 36.49 9.75
C ARG A 283 -8.99 36.20 8.27
N GLY A 284 -9.64 36.95 7.38
CA GLY A 284 -9.59 36.72 5.94
C GLY A 284 -10.29 35.43 5.47
N VAL A 285 -11.05 34.77 6.34
CA VAL A 285 -11.73 33.50 6.06
C VAL A 285 -13.16 33.76 5.60
N ILE A 286 -13.57 33.09 4.53
CA ILE A 286 -14.91 33.19 3.96
C ILE A 286 -15.73 31.97 4.42
N ILE A 287 -16.90 32.18 5.03
CA ILE A 287 -17.84 31.12 5.34
C ILE A 287 -18.69 30.83 4.11
N LEU A 288 -18.50 29.64 3.52
CA LEU A 288 -19.20 29.17 2.33
C LEU A 288 -20.58 28.57 2.66
N ALA A 289 -20.64 27.84 3.77
CA ALA A 289 -21.89 27.21 4.22
C ALA A 289 -21.86 26.95 5.74
N ILE A 290 -23.06 26.78 6.30
CA ILE A 290 -23.30 26.28 7.68
C ILE A 290 -24.05 24.97 7.55
N LYS A 291 -23.48 23.86 8.05
CA LYS A 291 -24.16 22.57 8.12
C LYS A 291 -24.74 22.35 9.50
N ARG A 292 -26.01 22.00 9.54
CA ARG A 292 -26.81 21.63 10.74
C ARG A 292 -27.40 20.24 10.55
N GLU A 293 -27.98 19.70 11.61
CA GLU A 293 -28.71 18.41 11.52
C GLU A 293 -29.79 18.40 10.42
N GLN A 294 -30.47 19.54 10.24
CA GLN A 294 -31.54 19.70 9.25
C GLN A 294 -31.10 19.94 7.82
N GLY A 295 -29.80 20.07 7.55
CA GLY A 295 -29.26 20.29 6.22
C GLY A 295 -28.12 21.30 6.16
N MET A 296 -27.73 21.67 4.94
CA MET A 296 -26.65 22.61 4.67
C MET A 296 -27.22 23.92 4.10
N ARG A 297 -26.92 25.03 4.77
CA ARG A 297 -27.26 26.38 4.31
C ARG A 297 -26.06 26.99 3.59
N PHE A 298 -26.14 27.12 2.28
CA PHE A 298 -25.11 27.75 1.45
C PHE A 298 -25.23 29.27 1.49
N ASN A 299 -24.09 29.94 1.39
CA ASN A 299 -23.97 31.40 1.36
C ASN A 299 -24.79 32.07 2.50
N PRO A 300 -24.44 31.81 3.77
CA PRO A 300 -25.18 32.33 4.89
C PRO A 300 -25.20 33.86 4.86
N SER A 301 -26.34 34.47 5.23
CA SER A 301 -26.47 35.92 5.28
C SER A 301 -25.74 36.50 6.50
N PRO A 302 -25.38 37.81 6.47
CA PRO A 302 -24.70 38.45 7.59
C PRO A 302 -25.45 38.30 8.96
N GLU A 303 -26.78 38.19 8.93
CA GLU A 303 -27.66 38.04 10.10
C GLU A 303 -27.78 36.60 10.59
N ASP A 304 -27.31 35.62 9.81
CA ASP A 304 -27.35 34.22 10.21
C ASP A 304 -26.52 33.99 11.47
N ARG A 305 -27.10 33.31 12.43
CA ARG A 305 -26.45 32.99 13.72
C ARG A 305 -25.64 31.72 13.58
N ILE A 306 -24.49 31.71 14.22
CA ILE A 306 -23.62 30.56 14.42
C ILE A 306 -24.05 29.93 15.78
N GLU A 307 -24.45 28.67 15.74
CA GLU A 307 -24.93 27.96 16.94
C GLU A 307 -23.91 26.86 17.35
N PRO A 308 -23.86 26.52 18.65
CA PRO A 308 -23.07 25.38 19.10
C PRO A 308 -23.51 24.10 18.39
N GLY A 309 -22.55 23.33 17.88
CA GLY A 309 -22.78 22.12 17.06
C GLY A 309 -22.89 22.37 15.56
N ASP A 310 -22.90 23.64 15.12
CA ASP A 310 -22.79 23.95 13.68
C ASP A 310 -21.42 23.55 13.14
N TYR A 311 -21.38 23.07 11.89
CA TYR A 311 -20.16 22.92 11.13
C TYR A 311 -20.07 24.04 10.10
N LEU A 312 -19.05 24.89 10.25
CA LEU A 312 -18.75 25.94 9.30
C LEU A 312 -17.88 25.41 8.17
N ILE A 313 -18.38 25.45 6.94
CA ILE A 313 -17.56 25.18 5.76
C ILE A 313 -16.91 26.50 5.37
N ALA A 314 -15.61 26.59 5.56
CA ALA A 314 -14.87 27.84 5.47
C ALA A 314 -13.73 27.72 4.45
N MET A 315 -13.43 28.83 3.76
CA MET A 315 -12.32 28.93 2.80
C MET A 315 -11.35 30.03 3.24
N GLY A 316 -10.07 29.69 3.30
CA GLY A 316 -9.00 30.62 3.69
C GLY A 316 -7.63 29.97 3.60
N GLU A 317 -6.59 30.67 4.02
CA GLU A 317 -5.25 30.10 4.13
C GLU A 317 -5.22 29.01 5.23
N PRO A 318 -4.38 27.95 5.08
CA PRO A 318 -4.29 26.86 6.07
C PRO A 318 -3.95 27.35 7.50
N SER A 319 -3.17 28.42 7.60
CA SER A 319 -2.82 29.08 8.86
C SER A 319 -4.03 29.74 9.53
N GLN A 320 -4.87 30.39 8.73
CA GLN A 320 -6.07 31.11 9.17
C GLN A 320 -7.16 30.11 9.57
N LEU A 321 -7.34 29.03 8.81
CA LEU A 321 -8.31 27.97 9.14
C LEU A 321 -7.94 27.27 10.44
N ARG A 322 -6.67 26.94 10.67
CA ARG A 322 -6.23 26.35 11.96
C ARG A 322 -6.46 27.29 13.15
N GLN A 323 -6.23 28.60 12.99
CA GLN A 323 -6.54 29.57 14.03
C GLN A 323 -8.06 29.64 14.31
N LEU A 324 -8.86 29.59 13.25
CA LEU A 324 -10.32 29.62 13.38
C LEU A 324 -10.82 28.35 14.09
N GLU A 325 -10.27 27.19 13.76
CA GLU A 325 -10.59 25.90 14.39
C GLU A 325 -10.24 25.89 15.88
N GLN A 326 -9.08 26.43 16.27
CA GLN A 326 -8.69 26.58 17.68
C GLN A 326 -9.63 27.47 18.47
N MET A 327 -10.17 28.50 17.85
CA MET A 327 -11.13 29.43 18.48
C MET A 327 -12.56 28.88 18.50
N ALA A 328 -12.89 28.00 17.56
CA ALA A 328 -14.17 27.34 17.47
C ALA A 328 -14.27 26.11 18.38
N SER A 329 -13.16 25.40 18.61
CA SER A 329 -13.09 24.30 19.56
C SER A 329 -13.00 24.87 20.97
N SER A 330 -13.95 24.49 21.85
CA SER A 330 -13.78 24.66 23.29
C SER A 330 -12.46 24.01 23.72
N GLN A 331 -11.63 24.67 24.51
CA GLN A 331 -10.58 24.00 25.23
C GLN A 331 -11.22 22.92 26.11
N VAL A 332 -10.97 21.64 25.79
CA VAL A 332 -11.18 20.53 26.71
C VAL A 332 -9.98 20.46 27.64
#